data_bf3500882583b397a229cabf5287099b
#
_entry.id   bf3500882583b397a229cabf5287099b
#
_cell.length_a   1.000
_cell.length_b   1.000
_cell.length_c   1.000
_cell.angle_alpha   90.00
_cell.angle_beta   90.00
_cell.angle_gamma   90.00
#
_symmetry.space_group_name_H-M   'P 1'
#
loop_
_entity.id
_entity.type
_entity.pdbx_description
1 polymer ?
#
loop_
_entity_poly.entity_id
_entity_poly.type
_entity_poly.pdbx_seq_one_letter_code
_entity_poly.pdbx_strand_id
1 'polypeptide(L)'
;MIRSQPVSQKIRGMTEKYVLREAVRDVVSDTVYKRQKHPFLSPPATLNPEERLSTFVQDTLRGPVLASIPYFDQSKVIDLLYRLETMDEGSRAANDQVLMLLVSACVLHERFRLAA
;
A
#
# COMPACT_ATOMS: atom_id res chain seq x y z
N MET A 1 4.90 9.60 28.32
CA MET A 1 3.45 9.62 28.57
C MET A 1 2.65 8.72 27.60
N ILE A 2 2.69 8.88 26.26
CA ILE A 2 1.91 8.03 25.33
C ILE A 2 2.33 6.56 25.37
N ARG A 3 3.62 6.26 25.56
CA ARG A 3 4.12 4.87 25.60
C ARG A 3 3.60 4.06 26.80
N SER A 4 3.33 4.71 27.92
CA SER A 4 2.87 4.06 29.16
C SER A 4 1.37 3.77 29.19
N GLN A 5 0.60 4.26 28.20
CA GLN A 5 -0.83 3.97 28.13
C GLN A 5 -1.07 2.52 27.67
N PRO A 6 -2.03 1.82 28.25
CA PRO A 6 -2.40 0.48 27.83
C PRO A 6 -2.93 0.48 26.38
N VAL A 7 -2.77 -0.64 25.69
CA VAL A 7 -3.20 -0.80 24.30
C VAL A 7 -4.69 -0.53 24.12
N SER A 8 -5.52 -0.94 25.09
CA SER A 8 -6.98 -0.71 25.09
C SER A 8 -7.39 0.77 25.04
N GLN A 9 -6.50 1.67 25.45
CA GLN A 9 -6.72 3.12 25.33
C GLN A 9 -6.23 3.66 23.98
N LYS A 10 -5.30 2.96 23.32
CA LYS A 10 -4.78 3.34 21.99
C LYS A 10 -5.70 2.84 20.89
N ILE A 11 -6.11 1.58 20.99
CA ILE A 11 -7.00 0.91 20.03
C ILE A 11 -8.09 0.20 20.82
N ARG A 12 -9.35 0.46 20.49
CA ARG A 12 -10.50 -0.22 21.08
C ARG A 12 -11.43 -0.73 19.98
N GLY A 13 -11.54 -2.05 19.88
CA GLY A 13 -12.13 -2.66 18.69
C GLY A 13 -11.35 -2.27 17.44
N MET A 14 -12.01 -1.77 16.42
CA MET A 14 -11.41 -1.26 15.19
C MET A 14 -11.15 0.26 15.21
N THR A 15 -11.26 0.90 16.38
CA THR A 15 -11.09 2.36 16.51
C THR A 15 -9.69 2.69 16.98
N GLU A 16 -8.89 3.26 16.08
CA GLU A 16 -7.56 3.80 16.39
C GLU A 16 -7.67 5.12 17.18
N LYS A 17 -6.60 5.43 17.97
CA LYS A 17 -6.50 6.66 18.77
C LYS A 17 -7.68 6.87 19.71
N TYR A 18 -8.19 5.77 20.27
CA TYR A 18 -9.44 5.77 21.03
C TYR A 18 -9.50 6.85 22.11
N VAL A 19 -8.51 6.91 23.01
CA VAL A 19 -8.50 7.90 24.09
C VAL A 19 -8.47 9.33 23.57
N LEU A 20 -7.78 9.59 22.44
CA LEU A 20 -7.75 10.93 21.84
C LEU A 20 -9.11 11.31 21.28
N ARG A 21 -9.80 10.37 20.63
CA ARG A 21 -11.16 10.59 20.11
C ARG A 21 -12.14 10.91 21.24
N GLU A 22 -12.10 10.14 22.33
CA GLU A 22 -12.95 10.39 23.49
C GLU A 22 -12.66 11.76 24.15
N ALA A 23 -11.38 12.12 24.26
CA ALA A 23 -10.99 13.41 24.87
C ALA A 23 -11.47 14.64 24.10
N VAL A 24 -11.70 14.51 22.78
CA VAL A 24 -12.16 15.62 21.94
C VAL A 24 -13.62 15.48 21.52
N ARG A 25 -14.34 14.51 22.05
CA ARG A 25 -15.72 14.19 21.65
C ARG A 25 -16.66 15.38 21.68
N ASP A 26 -16.57 16.19 22.74
CA ASP A 26 -17.45 17.33 22.95
C ASP A 26 -16.94 18.60 22.24
N VAL A 27 -15.75 18.55 21.64
CA VAL A 27 -15.10 19.67 20.95
C VAL A 27 -15.26 19.60 19.45
N VAL A 28 -15.36 18.39 18.89
CA VAL A 28 -15.48 18.16 17.44
C VAL A 28 -16.91 17.80 17.05
N SER A 29 -17.30 18.10 15.80
CA SER A 29 -18.60 17.68 15.30
C SER A 29 -18.72 16.15 15.22
N ASP A 30 -19.95 15.64 15.32
CA ASP A 30 -20.27 14.21 15.17
C ASP A 30 -19.69 13.60 13.90
N THR A 31 -19.71 14.33 12.80
CA THR A 31 -19.15 13.91 11.51
C THR A 31 -17.64 13.66 11.63
N VAL A 32 -16.90 14.55 12.28
CA VAL A 32 -15.45 14.41 12.48
C VAL A 32 -15.15 13.31 13.49
N TYR A 33 -15.92 13.23 14.57
CA TYR A 33 -15.75 12.19 15.59
C TYR A 33 -15.92 10.78 15.03
N LYS A 34 -16.95 10.56 14.20
CA LYS A 34 -17.28 9.25 13.59
C LYS A 34 -16.43 8.93 12.35
N ARG A 35 -15.72 9.91 11.81
CA ARG A 35 -14.94 9.74 10.59
C ARG A 35 -13.87 8.66 10.75
N GLN A 36 -13.88 7.70 9.85
CA GLN A 36 -12.79 6.73 9.73
C GLN A 36 -11.53 7.41 9.16
N LYS A 37 -10.36 6.97 9.64
CA LYS A 37 -9.10 7.47 9.09
C LYS A 37 -8.97 7.02 7.63
N HIS A 38 -8.81 7.97 6.74
CA HIS A 38 -8.37 7.70 5.37
C HIS A 38 -6.89 8.07 5.26
N PRO A 39 -6.01 7.13 4.93
CA PRO A 39 -4.60 7.46 4.66
C PRO A 39 -4.52 8.35 3.42
N PHE A 40 -3.51 9.21 3.38
CA PHE A 40 -3.13 9.87 2.12
C PHE A 40 -2.56 8.79 1.21
N LEU A 41 -3.17 8.62 0.05
CA LEU A 41 -2.69 7.73 -0.99
C LEU A 41 -2.01 8.58 -2.07
N SER A 42 -0.85 8.14 -2.52
CA SER A 42 -0.26 8.68 -3.75
C SER A 42 -1.17 8.36 -4.94
N PRO A 43 -1.18 9.21 -5.97
CA PRO A 43 -1.77 8.83 -7.23
C PRO A 43 -1.18 7.49 -7.70
N PRO A 44 -2.00 6.60 -8.27
CA PRO A 44 -1.50 5.30 -8.74
C PRO A 44 -0.42 5.46 -9.82
N ALA A 45 0.68 4.74 -9.65
CA ALA A 45 1.81 4.75 -10.59
C ALA A 45 1.43 4.24 -11.99
N THR A 46 0.35 3.47 -12.07
CA THR A 46 -0.11 2.83 -13.30
C THR A 46 -1.07 3.68 -14.13
N LEU A 47 -1.51 4.85 -13.64
CA LEU A 47 -2.44 5.72 -14.37
C LEU A 47 -1.79 6.42 -15.56
N ASN A 48 -0.52 6.80 -15.43
CA ASN A 48 0.24 7.47 -16.47
C ASN A 48 1.36 6.56 -16.99
N PRO A 49 1.18 5.87 -18.13
CA PRO A 49 2.18 4.96 -18.68
C PRO A 49 3.51 5.63 -19.03
N GLU A 50 3.47 6.92 -19.37
CA GLU A 50 4.66 7.71 -19.74
C GLU A 50 5.48 8.22 -18.55
N GLU A 51 4.99 8.07 -17.34
CA GLU A 51 5.72 8.48 -16.14
C GLU A 51 6.87 7.53 -15.82
N ARG A 52 7.98 8.10 -15.35
CA ARG A 52 9.19 7.35 -14.94
C ARG A 52 8.88 6.26 -13.92
N LEU A 53 7.89 6.49 -13.04
CA LEU A 53 7.50 5.51 -12.05
C LEU A 53 6.82 4.30 -12.69
N SER A 54 5.96 4.52 -13.68
CA SER A 54 5.31 3.44 -14.44
C SER A 54 6.35 2.57 -15.16
N THR A 55 7.30 3.20 -15.85
CA THR A 55 8.41 2.48 -16.49
C THR A 55 9.21 1.67 -15.47
N PHE A 56 9.55 2.27 -14.34
CA PHE A 56 10.28 1.57 -13.27
C PHE A 56 9.52 0.35 -12.73
N VAL A 57 8.20 0.45 -12.55
CA VAL A 57 7.35 -0.68 -12.13
C VAL A 57 7.41 -1.80 -13.17
N GLN A 58 7.22 -1.47 -14.46
CA GLN A 58 7.26 -2.45 -15.55
C GLN A 58 8.62 -3.15 -15.63
N ASP A 59 9.72 -2.40 -15.62
CA ASP A 59 11.07 -2.95 -15.72
C ASP A 59 11.41 -3.84 -14.53
N THR A 60 11.08 -3.41 -13.31
CA THR A 60 11.35 -4.17 -12.09
C THR A 60 10.57 -5.48 -12.07
N LEU A 61 9.27 -5.45 -12.38
CA LEU A 61 8.42 -6.64 -12.26
C LEU A 61 8.57 -7.62 -13.43
N ARG A 62 9.05 -7.16 -14.58
CA ARG A 62 9.43 -8.03 -15.71
C ARG A 62 10.87 -8.54 -15.59
N GLY A 63 11.66 -7.94 -14.71
CA GLY A 63 13.07 -8.23 -14.54
C GLY A 63 13.35 -9.56 -13.80
N PRO A 64 14.61 -9.99 -13.80
CA PRO A 64 15.03 -11.26 -13.18
C PRO A 64 14.96 -11.25 -11.66
N VAL A 65 14.93 -10.08 -11.03
CA VAL A 65 14.87 -9.97 -9.56
C VAL A 65 13.59 -10.58 -9.03
N LEU A 66 12.43 -10.27 -9.63
CA LEU A 66 11.15 -10.86 -9.20
C LEU A 66 11.18 -12.40 -9.37
N ALA A 67 11.73 -12.90 -10.46
CA ALA A 67 11.86 -14.34 -10.71
C ALA A 67 12.74 -15.07 -9.68
N SER A 68 13.68 -14.37 -9.07
CA SER A 68 14.56 -14.93 -8.04
C SER A 68 13.93 -15.02 -6.65
N ILE A 69 12.79 -14.38 -6.43
CA ILE A 69 12.09 -14.38 -5.14
C ILE A 69 11.11 -15.55 -5.09
N PRO A 70 11.33 -16.58 -4.25
CA PRO A 70 10.58 -17.84 -4.31
C PRO A 70 9.12 -17.73 -3.89
N TYR A 71 8.74 -16.62 -3.27
CA TYR A 71 7.35 -16.40 -2.78
C TYR A 71 6.42 -15.81 -3.84
N PHE A 72 6.97 -15.35 -4.98
CA PHE A 72 6.19 -14.70 -6.02
C PHE A 72 6.22 -15.53 -7.31
N ASP A 73 5.05 -15.62 -7.93
CA ASP A 73 4.87 -16.21 -9.24
C ASP A 73 4.94 -15.11 -10.30
N GLN A 74 6.11 -14.99 -10.95
CA GLN A 74 6.33 -13.94 -11.94
C GLN A 74 5.32 -14.01 -13.09
N SER A 75 4.90 -15.20 -13.51
CA SER A 75 3.94 -15.33 -14.61
C SER A 75 2.62 -14.66 -14.28
N LYS A 76 2.12 -14.83 -13.05
CA LYS A 76 0.88 -14.19 -12.58
C LYS A 76 1.03 -12.67 -12.48
N VAL A 77 2.19 -12.18 -12.11
CA VAL A 77 2.46 -10.74 -12.06
C VAL A 77 2.49 -10.15 -13.46
N ILE A 78 3.11 -10.83 -14.41
CA ILE A 78 3.13 -10.43 -15.82
C ILE A 78 1.70 -10.44 -16.40
N ASP A 79 0.89 -11.44 -16.11
CA ASP A 79 -0.52 -11.49 -16.52
C ASP A 79 -1.32 -10.33 -15.93
N LEU A 80 -1.05 -9.96 -14.67
CA LEU A 80 -1.66 -8.79 -14.06
C LEU A 80 -1.27 -7.51 -14.80
N LEU A 81 0.01 -7.32 -15.11
CA LEU A 81 0.49 -6.16 -15.86
C LEU A 81 -0.19 -6.00 -17.23
N TYR A 82 -0.40 -7.10 -17.97
CA TYR A 82 -1.14 -7.06 -19.23
C TYR A 82 -2.62 -6.71 -19.03
N ARG A 83 -3.25 -7.24 -18.00
CA ARG A 83 -4.66 -6.93 -17.71
C ARG A 83 -4.90 -5.50 -17.29
N LEU A 84 -3.91 -4.84 -16.66
CA LEU A 84 -4.03 -3.43 -16.30
C LEU A 84 -4.32 -2.51 -17.48
N GLU A 85 -3.83 -2.84 -18.68
CA GLU A 85 -4.06 -2.04 -19.88
C GLU A 85 -5.55 -1.96 -20.27
N THR A 86 -6.31 -3.00 -19.94
CA THR A 86 -7.75 -3.12 -20.26
C THR A 86 -8.67 -2.81 -19.08
N MET A 87 -8.11 -2.56 -17.87
CA MET A 87 -8.88 -2.26 -16.67
C MET A 87 -9.33 -0.80 -16.65
N ASP A 88 -10.47 -0.55 -16.02
CA ASP A 88 -10.90 0.79 -15.65
C ASP A 88 -9.97 1.42 -14.61
N GLU A 89 -10.05 2.74 -14.47
CA GLU A 89 -9.19 3.52 -13.58
C GLU A 89 -9.28 3.08 -12.12
N GLY A 90 -10.49 2.77 -11.63
CA GLY A 90 -10.70 2.31 -10.25
C GLY A 90 -10.04 0.96 -9.98
N SER A 91 -10.17 0.03 -10.93
CA SER A 91 -9.53 -1.29 -10.85
C SER A 91 -8.00 -1.18 -10.94
N ARG A 92 -7.47 -0.30 -11.78
CA ARG A 92 -6.03 0.00 -11.82
C ARG A 92 -5.53 0.55 -10.49
N ALA A 93 -6.22 1.54 -9.93
CA ALA A 93 -5.85 2.13 -8.64
C ALA A 93 -5.86 1.08 -7.50
N ALA A 94 -6.82 0.14 -7.51
CA ALA A 94 -6.87 -0.92 -6.51
C ALA A 94 -5.68 -1.90 -6.63
N ASN A 95 -5.23 -2.20 -7.85
CA ASN A 95 -4.10 -3.09 -8.08
C ASN A 95 -2.74 -2.39 -7.89
N ASP A 96 -2.68 -1.07 -7.94
CA ASP A 96 -1.44 -0.31 -7.78
C ASP A 96 -0.73 -0.60 -6.46
N GLN A 97 -1.49 -0.75 -5.38
CA GLN A 97 -0.93 -1.09 -4.07
C GLN A 97 -0.21 -2.44 -4.06
N VAL A 98 -0.75 -3.42 -4.79
CA VAL A 98 -0.12 -4.74 -4.94
C VAL A 98 1.16 -4.62 -5.74
N LEU A 99 1.16 -3.87 -6.84
CA LEU A 99 2.34 -3.65 -7.66
C LEU A 99 3.45 -2.93 -6.88
N MET A 100 3.10 -1.90 -6.11
CA MET A 100 4.05 -1.19 -5.28
C MET A 100 4.65 -2.05 -4.16
N LEU A 101 3.86 -2.99 -3.61
CA LEU A 101 4.36 -3.99 -2.67
C LEU A 101 5.39 -4.91 -3.33
N LEU A 102 5.09 -5.42 -4.53
CA LEU A 102 5.99 -6.29 -5.29
C LEU A 102 7.29 -5.58 -5.67
N VAL A 103 7.19 -4.34 -6.16
CA VAL A 103 8.35 -3.49 -6.46
C VAL A 103 9.21 -3.26 -5.21
N SER A 104 8.57 -2.93 -4.09
CA SER A 104 9.28 -2.73 -2.82
C SER A 104 10.01 -4.00 -2.38
N ALA A 105 9.38 -5.16 -2.53
CA ALA A 105 10.02 -6.44 -2.22
C ALA A 105 11.24 -6.70 -3.12
N CYS A 106 11.14 -6.43 -4.44
CA CYS A 106 12.26 -6.56 -5.37
C CYS A 106 13.42 -5.63 -4.99
N VAL A 107 13.13 -4.36 -4.72
CA VAL A 107 14.15 -3.38 -4.33
C VAL A 107 14.85 -3.78 -3.03
N LEU A 108 14.09 -4.23 -2.03
CA LEU A 108 14.65 -4.71 -0.76
C LEU A 108 15.49 -5.98 -0.97
N HIS A 109 14.98 -6.94 -1.74
CA HIS A 109 15.71 -8.17 -2.03
C HIS A 109 17.06 -7.89 -2.68
N GLU A 110 17.08 -7.05 -3.70
CA GLU A 110 18.31 -6.66 -4.40
C GLU A 110 19.25 -5.86 -3.49
N ARG A 111 18.71 -4.83 -2.80
CA ARG A 111 19.50 -3.93 -1.96
C ARG A 111 20.17 -4.63 -0.79
N PHE A 112 19.48 -5.55 -0.15
CA PHE A 112 19.95 -6.25 1.03
C PHE A 112 20.51 -7.65 0.72
N ARG A 113 20.50 -8.07 -0.55
CA ARG A 113 20.95 -9.41 -0.99
C ARG A 113 20.32 -10.50 -0.13
N LEU A 114 19.00 -10.41 0.05
CA LEU A 114 18.29 -11.36 0.88
C LEU A 114 18.40 -12.75 0.25
N ALA A 115 18.88 -13.72 1.05
CA ALA A 115 18.89 -15.10 0.62
C ALA A 115 17.46 -15.62 0.50
N ALA A 116 17.16 -16.31 -0.59
CA ALA A 116 15.90 -16.99 -0.80
C ALA A 116 15.89 -18.34 -0.10
#